data_f8611ff12b7bf8d20ecab740789efbf1
#
_entry.id   f8611ff12b7bf8d20ecab740789efbf1
#
_cell.length_a   1.000
_cell.length_b   1.000
_cell.length_c   1.000
_cell.angle_alpha   90.00
_cell.angle_beta   90.00
_cell.angle_gamma   90.00
#
_symmetry.space_group_name_H-M   'P 1'
#
loop_
_entity.id
_entity.type
_entity.pdbx_description
1 polymer ?
#
loop_
_entity_poly.entity_id
_entity_poly.type
_entity_poly.pdbx_seq_one_letter_code
_entity_poly.pdbx_strand_id
1 'polypeptide(L)'
;MFNNTVTLYNYDKFKDDYYYTVFKNVEVQEQQRSIPDDTHHGDYNNIYERAYDRALLIIKYKFIDGIKLVDGVPKTFLDPKEWNNTEDKSNNFTFQTDCDFFIVEENKEIKSFEELKNYKDRVYKIDIYDDYEYDLTHWEVYGA
;
A
#
# COMPACT_ATOMS: atom_id res chain seq x y z
N MET A 1 -2.51 -14.63 -7.17
CA MET A 1 -3.75 -14.36 -7.81
C MET A 1 -4.37 -13.09 -7.37
N PHE A 2 -5.18 -12.47 -8.21
CA PHE A 2 -5.74 -11.15 -7.94
C PHE A 2 -7.07 -11.28 -7.21
N ASN A 3 -7.03 -11.68 -5.96
CA ASN A 3 -8.27 -11.90 -5.20
C ASN A 3 -8.22 -11.36 -3.77
N ASN A 4 -7.25 -10.53 -3.47
CA ASN A 4 -7.14 -9.96 -2.14
C ASN A 4 -7.78 -8.58 -2.08
N THR A 5 -8.24 -8.21 -0.91
CA THR A 5 -8.72 -6.87 -0.62
C THR A 5 -7.66 -6.16 0.21
N VAL A 6 -7.35 -4.94 -0.17
CA VAL A 6 -6.34 -4.13 0.51
C VAL A 6 -6.92 -2.75 0.76
N THR A 7 -6.68 -2.22 1.93
CA THR A 7 -7.03 -0.84 2.24
C THR A 7 -5.77 -0.01 2.29
N LEU A 8 -5.74 1.04 1.49
CA LEU A 8 -4.65 2.01 1.46
C LEU A 8 -5.04 3.22 2.28
N TYR A 9 -4.11 3.71 3.07
CA TYR A 9 -4.30 4.93 3.85
C TYR A 9 -3.34 5.98 3.35
N ASN A 10 -3.90 7.03 2.73
CA ASN A 10 -3.12 8.17 2.26
C ASN A 10 -3.07 9.23 3.35
N TYR A 11 -1.89 9.64 3.70
CA TYR A 11 -1.69 10.62 4.76
C TYR A 11 -1.74 12.05 4.21
N ASP A 12 -2.60 12.86 4.80
CA ASP A 12 -2.66 14.29 4.52
C ASP A 12 -1.83 15.02 5.57
N LYS A 13 -0.64 15.46 5.17
CA LYS A 13 0.30 16.08 6.08
C LYS A 13 -0.13 17.47 6.55
N PHE A 14 -1.05 18.11 5.84
CA PHE A 14 -1.53 19.43 6.23
C PHE A 14 -2.60 19.35 7.31
N LYS A 15 -3.41 18.29 7.27
CA LYS A 15 -4.49 18.10 8.25
C LYS A 15 -4.18 17.01 9.28
N ASP A 16 -3.05 16.33 9.13
CA ASP A 16 -2.67 15.21 9.98
C ASP A 16 -3.78 14.18 10.06
N ASP A 17 -4.26 13.74 8.91
CA ASP A 17 -5.37 12.83 8.81
C ASP A 17 -5.11 11.81 7.69
N TYR A 18 -5.88 10.74 7.66
CA TYR A 18 -5.76 9.70 6.66
C TYR A 18 -7.04 9.59 5.83
N TYR A 19 -6.85 9.39 4.54
CA TYR A 19 -7.93 9.06 3.63
C TYR A 19 -7.75 7.62 3.18
N TYR A 20 -8.78 6.82 3.24
CA TYR A 20 -8.68 5.43 2.88
C TYR A 20 -9.24 5.17 1.49
N THR A 21 -8.71 4.15 0.84
CA THR A 21 -9.22 3.62 -0.43
C THR A 21 -9.14 2.11 -0.36
N VAL A 22 -10.22 1.44 -0.70
CA VAL A 22 -10.28 -0.02 -0.70
C VAL A 22 -10.10 -0.52 -2.11
N PHE A 23 -9.09 -1.36 -2.31
CA PHE A 23 -8.84 -2.02 -3.59
C PHE A 23 -9.21 -3.48 -3.46
N LYS A 24 -9.97 -3.97 -4.42
CA LYS A 24 -10.28 -5.39 -4.50
C LYS A 24 -9.53 -6.00 -5.67
N ASN A 25 -9.42 -7.32 -5.66
CA ASN A 25 -8.72 -8.03 -6.73
C ASN A 25 -7.26 -7.60 -6.87
N VAL A 26 -6.59 -7.47 -5.76
CA VAL A 26 -5.16 -7.16 -5.69
C VAL A 26 -4.41 -8.45 -5.52
N GLU A 27 -3.27 -8.59 -6.20
CA GLU A 27 -2.37 -9.68 -5.91
C GLU A 27 -1.45 -9.25 -4.77
N VAL A 28 -1.39 -10.06 -3.72
CA VAL A 28 -0.51 -9.82 -2.59
C VAL A 28 0.52 -10.93 -2.53
N GLN A 29 1.77 -10.55 -2.55
CA GLN A 29 2.89 -11.48 -2.39
C GLN A 29 3.62 -11.12 -1.10
N GLU A 30 3.58 -12.01 -0.14
CA GLU A 30 4.34 -11.82 1.08
C GLU A 30 5.68 -12.49 0.91
N GLN A 31 6.73 -11.71 1.05
CA GLN A 31 8.08 -12.23 0.91
C GLN A 31 8.69 -12.41 2.28
N GLN A 32 8.98 -13.66 2.59
CA GLN A 32 9.74 -13.98 3.78
C GLN A 32 11.11 -14.41 3.31
N ARG A 33 12.14 -13.74 3.76
CA ARG A 33 13.45 -14.24 3.51
C ARG A 33 13.67 -15.44 4.35
N SER A 34 14.25 -16.43 3.79
CA SER A 34 14.67 -17.56 4.59
C SER A 34 15.79 -17.11 5.46
N ILE A 35 15.62 -17.30 6.72
CA ILE A 35 16.63 -17.07 7.68
C ILE A 35 17.60 -18.22 7.58
N PRO A 36 18.86 -17.99 7.43
CA PRO A 36 19.83 -19.02 7.36
C PRO A 36 19.85 -19.65 8.67
N ASP A 37 19.50 -20.60 8.66
CA ASP A 37 19.38 -21.41 9.66
C ASP A 37 20.04 -21.18 10.76
N ASP A 38 20.52 -21.06 10.89
CA ASP A 38 21.20 -20.97 11.66
C ASP A 38 21.18 -20.23 12.55
N THR A 39 20.84 -19.58 12.42
CA THR A 39 20.88 -18.77 13.13
C THR A 39 20.65 -18.97 14.34
N HIS A 40 20.18 -19.53 14.66
CA HIS A 40 20.35 -19.92 15.77
C HIS A 40 20.48 -19.02 16.82
N HIS A 41 20.37 -17.96 16.80
CA HIS A 41 20.55 -17.07 17.86
C HIS A 41 19.23 -16.46 18.20
N GLY A 42 18.69 -16.72 19.33
CA GLY A 42 17.41 -16.22 19.75
C GLY A 42 17.28 -14.72 19.68
N ASP A 43 18.35 -14.01 19.95
CA ASP A 43 18.32 -12.58 19.91
C ASP A 43 18.07 -12.02 18.53
N TYR A 44 18.38 -12.78 17.51
CA TYR A 44 18.20 -12.33 16.16
C TYR A 44 16.80 -12.56 15.63
N ASN A 45 16.04 -13.39 16.26
CA ASN A 45 14.72 -13.74 15.75
C ASN A 45 13.81 -12.52 15.59
N ASN A 46 13.81 -11.64 16.56
CA ASN A 46 12.96 -10.45 16.48
C ASN A 46 13.40 -9.51 15.39
N ILE A 47 14.68 -9.41 15.16
CA ILE A 47 15.22 -8.55 14.12
C ILE A 47 14.87 -9.13 12.76
N TYR A 48 15.01 -10.42 12.60
CA TYR A 48 14.69 -11.06 11.34
C TYR A 48 13.21 -11.01 11.02
N GLU A 49 12.38 -11.19 12.00
CA GLU A 49 10.95 -11.11 11.77
C GLU A 49 10.56 -9.77 11.18
N ARG A 50 11.13 -8.68 11.68
CA ARG A 50 10.85 -7.37 11.12
C ARG A 50 11.42 -7.19 9.73
N ALA A 51 12.61 -7.71 9.49
CA ALA A 51 13.27 -7.53 8.21
C ALA A 51 12.59 -8.33 7.11
N TYR A 52 11.92 -9.40 7.45
CA TYR A 52 11.36 -10.30 6.46
C TYR A 52 9.88 -10.13 6.25
N ASP A 53 9.25 -9.30 7.04
CA ASP A 53 7.83 -9.07 6.91
C ASP A 53 7.60 -8.02 5.84
N ARG A 54 7.60 -8.45 4.60
CA ARG A 54 7.41 -7.58 3.45
C ARG A 54 6.25 -8.06 2.62
N ALA A 55 5.57 -7.13 2.02
CA ALA A 55 4.51 -7.43 1.09
C ALA A 55 4.70 -6.66 -0.20
N LEU A 56 4.37 -7.30 -1.29
CA LEU A 56 4.30 -6.67 -2.60
C LEU A 56 2.84 -6.71 -3.04
N LEU A 57 2.30 -5.56 -3.35
CA LEU A 57 0.97 -5.45 -3.93
C LEU A 57 1.09 -5.22 -5.41
N ILE A 58 0.35 -5.96 -6.20
CA ILE A 58 0.23 -5.72 -7.63
C ILE A 58 -1.20 -5.26 -7.87
N ILE A 59 -1.35 -3.99 -8.26
CA ILE A 59 -2.64 -3.37 -8.47
C ILE A 59 -2.76 -2.99 -9.93
N LYS A 60 -3.69 -3.63 -10.64
CA LYS A 60 -3.90 -3.35 -12.05
C LYS A 60 -4.69 -2.07 -12.23
N TYR A 61 -4.34 -1.33 -13.26
CA TYR A 61 -5.12 -0.15 -13.62
C TYR A 61 -5.33 -0.09 -15.12
N LYS A 62 -6.31 0.69 -15.53
CA LYS A 62 -6.57 0.99 -16.93
C LYS A 62 -6.25 2.45 -17.18
N PHE A 63 -5.70 2.73 -18.35
CA PHE A 63 -5.35 4.10 -18.73
C PHE A 63 -6.41 4.57 -19.72
N ILE A 64 -7.27 5.47 -19.30
CA ILE A 64 -8.36 5.97 -20.13
C ILE A 64 -8.29 7.50 -20.14
N ASP A 65 -8.11 8.07 -21.35
CA ASP A 65 -8.04 9.53 -21.52
C ASP A 65 -7.00 10.20 -20.61
N GLY A 66 -5.87 9.54 -20.44
CA GLY A 66 -4.80 10.08 -19.60
C GLY A 66 -5.00 9.86 -18.10
N ILE A 67 -6.03 9.13 -17.72
CA ILE A 67 -6.35 8.90 -16.32
C ILE A 67 -6.17 7.44 -15.97
N LYS A 68 -5.54 7.16 -14.85
CA LYS A 68 -5.35 5.80 -14.37
C LYS A 68 -6.51 5.44 -13.44
N LEU A 69 -7.26 4.42 -13.83
CA LEU A 69 -8.44 3.98 -13.11
C LEU A 69 -8.30 2.52 -12.70
N VAL A 70 -8.76 2.20 -11.51
CA VAL A 70 -8.77 0.84 -11.00
C VAL A 70 -10.20 0.32 -10.96
N ASP A 71 -10.42 -0.88 -11.45
CA ASP A 71 -11.76 -1.47 -11.46
C ASP A 71 -12.31 -1.56 -10.03
N GLY A 72 -13.53 -1.10 -9.87
CA GLY A 72 -14.21 -1.16 -8.58
C GLY A 72 -13.81 -0.06 -7.60
N VAL A 73 -12.90 0.82 -7.98
CA VAL A 73 -12.47 1.93 -7.14
C VAL A 73 -13.02 3.23 -7.70
N PRO A 74 -13.96 3.88 -6.99
CA PRO A 74 -14.56 5.11 -7.50
C PRO A 74 -13.70 6.34 -7.23
N LYS A 75 -12.41 6.20 -7.30
CA LYS A 75 -11.45 7.27 -7.06
C LYS A 75 -10.42 7.29 -8.17
N THR A 76 -9.87 8.45 -8.43
CA THR A 76 -8.88 8.65 -9.48
C THR A 76 -7.49 8.76 -8.87
N PHE A 77 -6.52 8.14 -9.52
CA PHE A 77 -5.14 8.26 -9.09
C PHE A 77 -4.59 9.63 -9.48
N LEU A 78 -3.90 10.27 -8.54
CA LEU A 78 -3.13 11.47 -8.78
C LEU A 78 -1.70 11.22 -8.31
N ASP A 79 -0.73 11.81 -8.99
CA ASP A 79 0.64 11.77 -8.50
C ASP A 79 0.70 12.39 -7.10
N PRO A 80 1.65 11.99 -6.27
CA PRO A 80 1.72 12.52 -4.89
C PRO A 80 1.71 14.04 -4.81
N LYS A 81 2.38 14.71 -5.71
CA LYS A 81 2.41 16.16 -5.71
C LYS A 81 1.04 16.75 -6.01
N GLU A 82 0.33 16.20 -6.98
CA GLU A 82 -1.01 16.64 -7.31
C GLU A 82 -1.98 16.34 -6.19
N TRP A 83 -1.89 15.15 -5.60
CA TRP A 83 -2.79 14.76 -4.53
C TRP A 83 -2.62 15.69 -3.32
N ASN A 84 -1.38 16.03 -2.97
CA ASN A 84 -1.12 16.93 -1.85
C ASN A 84 -1.64 18.34 -2.09
N ASN A 85 -1.75 18.74 -3.35
CA ASN A 85 -2.23 20.08 -3.71
C ASN A 85 -3.72 20.14 -4.00
N THR A 86 -4.41 19.02 -4.11
CA THR A 86 -5.84 19.04 -4.37
C THR A 86 -6.63 19.19 -3.08
N GLU A 87 -7.75 19.89 -3.16
CA GLU A 87 -8.66 19.98 -2.04
C GLU A 87 -9.57 18.75 -1.98
N ASP A 88 -9.76 18.07 -3.10
CA ASP A 88 -10.64 16.92 -3.20
C ASP A 88 -9.85 15.63 -2.99
N LYS A 89 -9.46 15.37 -1.76
CA LYS A 89 -8.72 14.16 -1.45
C LYS A 89 -9.62 12.94 -1.26
N SER A 90 -10.91 13.16 -1.01
CA SER A 90 -11.84 12.05 -0.81
C SER A 90 -12.14 11.27 -2.07
N ASN A 91 -12.07 11.91 -3.23
CA ASN A 91 -12.35 11.27 -4.50
C ASN A 91 -11.11 10.91 -5.30
N ASN A 92 -9.95 11.02 -4.68
CA ASN A 92 -8.68 10.73 -5.31
C ASN A 92 -7.80 9.93 -4.38
N PHE A 93 -6.85 9.21 -4.94
CA PHE A 93 -5.87 8.50 -4.14
C PHE A 93 -4.48 8.65 -4.76
N THR A 94 -3.48 8.32 -3.99
CA THR A 94 -2.10 8.35 -4.44
C THR A 94 -1.32 7.26 -3.71
N PHE A 95 -0.06 7.15 -4.02
CA PHE A 95 0.86 6.31 -3.26
C PHE A 95 2.03 7.19 -2.86
N GLN A 96 2.22 7.37 -1.58
CA GLN A 96 3.33 8.16 -1.06
C GLN A 96 4.25 7.28 -0.26
N THR A 97 5.53 7.30 -0.59
CA THR A 97 6.51 6.60 0.21
C THR A 97 6.69 7.34 1.52
N ASP A 98 7.05 6.60 2.55
CA ASP A 98 7.39 7.11 3.87
C ASP A 98 6.21 7.56 4.75
N CYS A 99 5.04 7.77 4.21
CA CYS A 99 3.94 8.25 5.03
C CYS A 99 2.62 7.50 4.83
N ASP A 100 2.44 6.83 3.70
CA ASP A 100 1.23 6.06 3.47
C ASP A 100 1.39 4.63 3.99
N PHE A 101 0.27 4.00 4.30
CA PHE A 101 0.26 2.65 4.81
C PHE A 101 -0.83 1.85 4.11
N PHE A 102 -0.71 0.54 4.13
CA PHE A 102 -1.80 -0.32 3.68
C PHE A 102 -1.96 -1.51 4.63
N ILE A 103 -3.16 -2.04 4.64
CA ILE A 103 -3.50 -3.24 5.38
C ILE A 103 -4.11 -4.22 4.40
N VAL A 104 -3.71 -5.49 4.48
CA VAL A 104 -4.25 -6.53 3.61
C VAL A 104 -5.56 -7.03 4.20
N GLU A 105 -6.57 -6.17 4.16
CA GLU A 105 -7.94 -6.46 4.55
C GLU A 105 -8.79 -5.22 4.28
N GLU A 106 -10.09 -5.36 4.32
CA GLU A 106 -10.96 -4.20 4.20
C GLU A 106 -11.12 -3.56 5.57
N ASN A 107 -10.71 -2.33 5.71
CA ASN A 107 -10.86 -1.59 6.96
C ASN A 107 -11.04 -0.11 6.66
N LYS A 108 -12.22 0.40 6.91
CA LYS A 108 -12.58 1.77 6.59
C LYS A 108 -12.62 2.68 7.80
N GLU A 109 -12.29 2.16 8.97
CA GLU A 109 -12.51 2.90 10.21
C GLU A 109 -11.26 3.50 10.82
N ILE A 110 -10.10 3.15 10.32
CA ILE A 110 -8.87 3.71 10.86
C ILE A 110 -8.73 5.15 10.38
N LYS A 111 -8.59 6.06 11.33
CA LYS A 111 -8.49 7.49 11.01
C LYS A 111 -7.22 8.12 11.53
N SER A 112 -6.43 7.42 12.32
CA SER A 112 -5.23 7.98 12.90
C SER A 112 -4.11 6.97 12.92
N PHE A 113 -2.90 7.48 13.04
CA PHE A 113 -1.72 6.63 13.15
C PHE A 113 -1.78 5.75 14.41
N GLU A 114 -2.37 6.27 15.48
CA GLU A 114 -2.50 5.49 16.70
C GLU A 114 -3.33 4.22 16.49
N GLU A 115 -4.38 4.32 15.69
CA GLU A 115 -5.18 3.14 15.38
C GLU A 115 -4.41 2.17 14.51
N LEU A 116 -3.57 2.66 13.61
CA LEU A 116 -2.75 1.80 12.76
C LEU A 116 -1.75 0.97 13.56
N LYS A 117 -1.32 1.45 14.71
CA LYS A 117 -0.39 0.70 15.55
C LYS A 117 -0.94 -0.65 15.99
N ASN A 118 -2.26 -0.78 16.06
CA ASN A 118 -2.89 -2.04 16.42
C ASN A 118 -2.76 -3.10 15.34
N TYR A 119 -2.36 -2.68 14.14
CA TYR A 119 -2.21 -3.55 12.98
C TYR A 119 -0.76 -3.64 12.53
N LYS A 120 0.18 -3.42 13.43
CA LYS A 120 1.60 -3.31 13.05
C LYS A 120 2.16 -4.49 12.28
N ASP A 121 1.60 -5.66 12.47
CA ASP A 121 2.04 -6.85 11.73
C ASP A 121 1.39 -6.94 10.35
N ARG A 122 0.49 -6.01 10.03
CA ARG A 122 -0.23 -5.98 8.76
C ARG A 122 -0.18 -4.61 8.09
N VAL A 123 0.56 -3.68 8.68
CA VAL A 123 0.70 -2.34 8.13
C VAL A 123 2.12 -2.19 7.63
N TYR A 124 2.24 -1.74 6.41
CA TYR A 124 3.54 -1.64 5.75
C TYR A 124 3.77 -0.23 5.26
N LYS A 125 5.03 0.14 5.23
CA LYS A 125 5.45 1.36 4.58
C LYS A 125 5.47 1.09 3.07
N ILE A 126 5.09 2.07 2.27
CA ILE A 126 4.89 1.89 0.84
C ILE A 126 6.04 2.48 0.06
N ASP A 127 6.60 1.68 -0.83
CA ASP A 127 7.50 2.14 -1.88
C ASP A 127 6.82 1.84 -3.22
N ILE A 128 6.93 2.73 -4.18
CA ILE A 128 6.17 2.63 -5.41
C ILE A 128 7.07 2.27 -6.58
N TYR A 129 6.60 1.31 -7.35
CA TYR A 129 7.18 0.99 -8.65
C TYR A 129 6.05 0.93 -9.66
N ASP A 130 6.18 1.67 -10.75
CA ASP A 130 5.16 1.78 -11.77
C ASP A 130 5.78 1.32 -13.10
N ASP A 131 5.31 0.19 -13.60
CA ASP A 131 5.90 -0.42 -14.79
C ASP A 131 4.96 -0.25 -15.97
N TYR A 132 5.40 0.53 -16.95
CA TYR A 132 4.63 0.78 -18.15
C TYR A 132 5.07 -0.06 -19.34
N GLU A 133 6.09 -0.89 -19.19
CA GLU A 133 6.67 -1.58 -20.34
C GLU A 133 5.88 -2.78 -20.81
N TYR A 134 4.96 -3.27 -20.03
CA TYR A 134 4.20 -4.46 -20.36
C TYR A 134 2.75 -4.12 -20.70
N ASP A 135 2.10 -5.00 -21.48
CA ASP A 135 0.72 -4.79 -21.90
C ASP A 135 -0.26 -4.68 -20.74
N LEU A 136 0.09 -5.19 -19.57
CA LEU A 136 -0.74 -5.09 -18.39
C LEU A 136 -0.21 -3.95 -17.53
N THR A 137 -0.88 -2.83 -17.60
CA THR A 137 -0.50 -1.72 -16.74
C THR A 137 -0.87 -2.02 -15.30
N HIS A 138 0.05 -1.79 -14.40
CA HIS A 138 -0.14 -2.04 -12.97
C HIS A 138 0.86 -1.26 -12.16
N TRP A 139 0.56 -1.09 -10.88
CA TRP A 139 1.52 -0.61 -9.92
C TRP A 139 2.05 -1.79 -9.12
N GLU A 140 3.32 -1.74 -8.80
CA GLU A 140 3.94 -2.64 -7.85
C GLU A 140 4.24 -1.81 -6.61
N VAL A 141 3.52 -2.08 -5.54
CA VAL A 141 3.62 -1.31 -4.31
C VAL A 141 4.23 -2.21 -3.25
N TYR A 142 5.41 -1.81 -2.78
CA TYR A 142 6.13 -2.59 -1.79
C TYR A 142 5.89 -2.00 -0.41
N GLY A 143 5.69 -2.87 0.55
CA GLY A 143 5.53 -2.47 1.94
C GLY A 143 6.46 -3.26 2.85
N ALA A 144 6.87 -2.61 3.90
CA ALA A 144 7.74 -3.25 4.88
C ALA A 144 7.47 -2.69 6.29
#